data_59feee1da609b06ae7fa763c199147be
#
_entry.id   59feee1da609b06ae7fa763c199147be
#
_cell.length_a   1.000
_cell.length_b   1.000
_cell.length_c   1.000
_cell.angle_alpha   90.00
_cell.angle_beta   90.00
_cell.angle_gamma   90.00
#
_symmetry.space_group_name_H-M   'P 1'
#
loop_
_entity.id
_entity.type
_entity.pdbx_description
1 polymer ?
#
loop_
_entity_poly.entity_id
_entity_poly.type
_entity_poly.pdbx_seq_one_letter_code
_entity_poly.pdbx_strand_id
1 'polypeptide(L)'
;ANYYNQLDIEAFSQMMKDPSYCYKFYWLEAVVHIISEGKNETTFDEIIDEMIANAWYSVREFHIHLSGIQADGLVRDGLERAILQLTELSDLPANASKIEIKNAIREHQAGLKKAKEQLTNMVPYRALAGFFTRSNEVPDWGSVKRITAYIQKINELVTPLPYVLGDSSKLKKEVHFHPDWVAMIQDNTVNILGWIQYEKVKWLQNNNPEVP
;
A
#
# COMPACT_ATOMS: atom_id res chain seq x y z
N ALA A 1 12.90 -13.96 20.10
CA ALA A 1 13.21 -13.85 18.70
C ALA A 1 14.27 -12.79 18.47
N ASN A 2 15.35 -13.16 17.79
CA ASN A 2 16.55 -12.31 17.64
C ASN A 2 16.42 -11.24 16.52
N TYR A 3 15.31 -11.19 15.79
CA TYR A 3 15.15 -10.25 14.69
C TYR A 3 15.09 -8.78 15.15
N TYR A 4 14.65 -8.49 16.37
CA TYR A 4 14.56 -7.12 16.89
C TYR A 4 15.92 -6.39 16.92
N ASN A 5 17.01 -7.13 17.11
CA ASN A 5 18.35 -6.54 17.12
C ASN A 5 18.88 -6.23 15.71
N GLN A 6 18.28 -6.81 14.68
CA GLN A 6 18.71 -6.68 13.29
C GLN A 6 17.81 -5.76 12.46
N LEU A 7 16.58 -5.51 12.92
CA LEU A 7 15.59 -4.75 12.20
C LEU A 7 15.51 -3.30 12.72
N ASP A 8 15.41 -2.34 11.82
CA ASP A 8 15.19 -0.94 12.16
C ASP A 8 13.70 -0.70 12.41
N ILE A 9 13.23 -1.04 13.61
CA ILE A 9 11.83 -0.89 14.01
C ILE A 9 11.43 0.59 14.06
N GLU A 10 12.34 1.48 14.41
CA GLU A 10 12.07 2.92 14.40
C GLU A 10 11.79 3.42 12.98
N ALA A 11 12.61 3.02 11.99
CA ALA A 11 12.37 3.37 10.60
C ALA A 11 11.04 2.80 10.10
N PHE A 12 10.68 1.58 10.50
CA PHE A 12 9.37 0.99 10.20
C PHE A 12 8.23 1.84 10.79
N SER A 13 8.37 2.32 12.03
CA SER A 13 7.38 3.20 12.63
C SER A 13 7.26 4.56 11.91
N GLN A 14 8.37 5.06 11.36
CA GLN A 14 8.38 6.31 10.58
C GLN A 14 7.61 6.18 9.25
N MET A 15 7.43 4.99 8.72
CA MET A 15 6.66 4.77 7.48
C MET A 15 5.22 5.30 7.57
N MET A 16 4.65 5.38 8.79
CA MET A 16 3.28 5.86 9.02
C MET A 16 3.18 7.36 9.29
N LYS A 17 4.32 8.06 9.45
CA LYS A 17 4.31 9.49 9.77
C LYS A 17 4.18 10.33 8.52
N ASP A 18 3.42 11.41 8.64
CA ASP A 18 3.24 12.49 7.65
C ASP A 18 2.94 12.00 6.22
N PRO A 19 1.95 11.10 6.04
CA PRO A 19 1.58 10.70 4.70
C PRO A 19 0.86 11.84 3.99
N SER A 20 1.32 12.18 2.77
CA SER A 20 0.64 13.13 1.92
C SER A 20 -0.74 12.62 1.49
N TYR A 21 -0.88 11.28 1.35
CA TYR A 21 -2.11 10.58 0.95
C TYR A 21 -2.27 9.30 1.74
N CYS A 22 -3.50 8.84 1.90
CA CYS A 22 -3.79 7.66 2.72
C CYS A 22 -3.47 6.32 2.06
N TYR A 23 -3.17 6.26 0.77
CA TYR A 23 -2.86 5.00 0.08
C TYR A 23 -1.65 4.26 0.69
N LYS A 24 -0.73 4.96 1.34
CA LYS A 24 0.38 4.32 2.08
C LYS A 24 -0.13 3.36 3.15
N PHE A 25 -1.17 3.75 3.88
CA PHE A 25 -1.79 2.90 4.90
C PHE A 25 -2.41 1.64 4.27
N TYR A 26 -3.13 1.80 3.16
CA TYR A 26 -3.72 0.68 2.43
C TYR A 26 -2.65 -0.24 1.83
N TRP A 27 -1.54 0.32 1.35
CA TRP A 27 -0.40 -0.45 0.88
C TRP A 27 0.19 -1.32 2.00
N LEU A 28 0.50 -0.72 3.15
CA LEU A 28 1.09 -1.43 4.28
C LEU A 28 0.13 -2.45 4.89
N GLU A 29 -1.15 -2.13 4.98
CA GLU A 29 -2.19 -3.07 5.41
C GLU A 29 -2.25 -4.29 4.49
N ALA A 30 -2.22 -4.08 3.19
CA ALA A 30 -2.21 -5.15 2.19
C ALA A 30 -0.96 -6.03 2.32
N VAL A 31 0.22 -5.43 2.47
CA VAL A 31 1.48 -6.15 2.68
C VAL A 31 1.41 -7.01 3.94
N VAL A 32 0.92 -6.47 5.04
CA VAL A 32 0.79 -7.22 6.31
C VAL A 32 -0.18 -8.38 6.17
N HIS A 33 -1.31 -8.19 5.52
CA HIS A 33 -2.26 -9.28 5.25
C HIS A 33 -1.64 -10.41 4.42
N ILE A 34 -0.93 -10.07 3.35
CA ILE A 34 -0.28 -11.06 2.47
C ILE A 34 0.79 -11.84 3.24
N ILE A 35 1.60 -11.15 4.04
CA ILE A 35 2.60 -11.80 4.91
C ILE A 35 1.94 -12.71 5.95
N SER A 36 0.82 -12.29 6.54
CA SER A 36 0.09 -13.09 7.53
C SER A 36 -0.48 -14.38 6.95
N GLU A 37 -0.73 -14.42 5.64
CA GLU A 37 -1.16 -15.62 4.91
C GLU A 37 -0.01 -16.59 4.60
N GLY A 38 1.21 -16.27 5.01
CA GLY A 38 2.40 -17.12 4.86
C GLY A 38 3.19 -16.90 3.59
N LYS A 39 2.93 -15.84 2.83
CA LYS A 39 3.66 -15.56 1.58
C LYS A 39 4.96 -14.80 1.85
N ASN A 40 6.03 -15.22 1.18
CA ASN A 40 7.35 -14.58 1.20
C ASN A 40 7.58 -13.63 0.04
N GLU A 41 6.72 -13.70 -0.97
CA GLU A 41 6.76 -12.85 -2.15
C GLU A 41 5.36 -12.63 -2.70
N THR A 42 5.18 -11.55 -3.44
CA THR A 42 3.93 -11.19 -4.10
C THR A 42 4.21 -10.33 -5.32
N THR A 43 3.20 -9.75 -5.92
CA THR A 43 3.31 -8.79 -7.02
C THR A 43 2.58 -7.50 -6.67
N PHE A 44 2.87 -6.42 -7.38
CA PHE A 44 2.09 -5.17 -7.25
C PHE A 44 0.61 -5.42 -7.50
N ASP A 45 0.29 -6.27 -8.48
CA ASP A 45 -1.09 -6.60 -8.83
C ASP A 45 -1.85 -7.18 -7.63
N GLU A 46 -1.28 -8.16 -6.95
CA GLU A 46 -1.89 -8.76 -5.76
C GLU A 46 -2.06 -7.75 -4.61
N ILE A 47 -1.05 -6.91 -4.37
CA ILE A 47 -1.13 -5.88 -3.32
C ILE A 47 -2.23 -4.87 -3.65
N ILE A 48 -2.32 -4.42 -4.89
CA ILE A 48 -3.34 -3.46 -5.32
C ILE A 48 -4.75 -4.05 -5.21
N ASP A 49 -4.93 -5.32 -5.54
CA ASP A 49 -6.21 -6.01 -5.36
C ASP A 49 -6.64 -6.03 -3.88
N GLU A 50 -5.70 -6.29 -2.98
CA GLU A 50 -5.93 -6.18 -1.53
C GLU A 50 -6.32 -4.76 -1.11
N MET A 51 -5.63 -3.74 -1.64
CA MET A 51 -5.93 -2.33 -1.35
C MET A 51 -7.34 -1.97 -1.77
N ILE A 52 -7.76 -2.37 -2.96
CA ILE A 52 -9.11 -2.14 -3.47
C ILE A 52 -10.14 -2.81 -2.55
N ALA A 53 -9.93 -4.06 -2.19
CA ALA A 53 -10.85 -4.79 -1.31
C ALA A 53 -10.96 -4.14 0.07
N ASN A 54 -9.84 -3.69 0.64
CA ASN A 54 -9.81 -3.07 1.97
C ASN A 54 -10.42 -1.66 2.00
N ALA A 55 -10.35 -0.91 0.90
CA ALA A 55 -10.89 0.45 0.80
C ALA A 55 -12.35 0.48 0.29
N TRP A 56 -12.85 -0.61 -0.25
CA TRP A 56 -14.14 -0.69 -0.92
C TRP A 56 -15.30 -0.16 -0.06
N TYR A 57 -15.46 -0.69 1.13
CA TYR A 57 -16.58 -0.33 2.01
C TYR A 57 -16.59 1.15 2.36
N SER A 58 -15.44 1.68 2.76
CA SER A 58 -15.32 3.09 3.18
C SER A 58 -15.64 4.06 2.04
N VAL A 59 -15.15 3.78 0.84
CA VAL A 59 -15.41 4.62 -0.33
C VAL A 59 -16.88 4.51 -0.77
N ARG A 60 -17.43 3.29 -0.81
CA ARG A 60 -18.79 3.03 -1.31
C ARG A 60 -19.87 3.47 -0.34
N GLU A 61 -19.72 3.17 0.94
CA GLU A 61 -20.73 3.46 1.97
C GLU A 61 -20.66 4.91 2.46
N PHE A 62 -19.47 5.37 2.79
CA PHE A 62 -19.28 6.69 3.39
C PHE A 62 -18.85 7.77 2.39
N HIS A 63 -18.67 7.42 1.12
CA HIS A 63 -18.20 8.33 0.07
C HIS A 63 -16.90 9.07 0.45
N ILE A 64 -16.01 8.37 1.16
CA ILE A 64 -14.72 8.90 1.59
C ILE A 64 -13.82 9.20 0.40
N HIS A 65 -13.16 10.35 0.43
CA HIS A 65 -12.14 10.73 -0.53
C HIS A 65 -10.74 10.35 0.00
N LEU A 66 -10.04 9.48 -0.73
CA LEU A 66 -8.76 8.92 -0.30
C LEU A 66 -7.59 9.89 -0.42
N SER A 67 -7.69 10.94 -1.22
CA SER A 67 -6.74 12.07 -1.24
C SER A 67 -7.31 13.33 -0.59
N GLY A 68 -8.37 13.21 0.20
CA GLY A 68 -9.12 14.33 0.73
C GLY A 68 -10.01 15.00 -0.33
N ILE A 69 -10.79 15.97 0.10
CA ILE A 69 -11.71 16.71 -0.75
C ILE A 69 -10.90 17.67 -1.63
N GLN A 70 -11.06 17.55 -2.94
CA GLN A 70 -10.42 18.45 -3.90
C GLN A 70 -11.32 19.65 -4.19
N ALA A 71 -10.72 20.84 -4.35
CA ALA A 71 -11.46 22.08 -4.57
C ALA A 71 -12.31 22.07 -5.87
N ASP A 72 -11.89 21.32 -6.87
CA ASP A 72 -12.59 21.20 -8.18
C ASP A 72 -13.53 19.98 -8.22
N GLY A 73 -13.66 19.21 -7.14
CA GLY A 73 -14.50 18.02 -7.06
C GLY A 73 -14.03 16.83 -7.89
N LEU A 74 -12.85 16.89 -8.52
CA LEU A 74 -12.33 15.80 -9.33
C LEU A 74 -11.61 14.74 -8.50
N VAL A 75 -11.91 13.46 -8.77
CA VAL A 75 -11.21 12.33 -8.14
C VAL A 75 -9.91 12.06 -8.90
N ARG A 76 -8.78 12.33 -8.26
CA ARG A 76 -7.44 12.11 -8.84
C ARG A 76 -6.69 10.93 -8.23
N ASP A 77 -7.13 10.43 -7.09
CA ASP A 77 -6.53 9.28 -6.43
C ASP A 77 -6.77 7.99 -7.23
N GLY A 78 -5.70 7.25 -7.52
CA GLY A 78 -5.79 6.03 -8.33
C GLY A 78 -6.57 4.91 -7.65
N LEU A 79 -6.50 4.79 -6.33
CA LEU A 79 -7.24 3.77 -5.59
C LEU A 79 -8.75 4.07 -5.58
N GLU A 80 -9.12 5.30 -5.29
CA GLU A 80 -10.52 5.72 -5.34
C GLU A 80 -11.09 5.57 -6.76
N ARG A 81 -10.34 5.95 -7.79
CA ARG A 81 -10.75 5.77 -9.20
C ARG A 81 -10.96 4.30 -9.55
N ALA A 82 -10.08 3.41 -9.10
CA ALA A 82 -10.25 1.97 -9.33
C ALA A 82 -11.55 1.45 -8.70
N ILE A 83 -11.86 1.88 -7.48
CA ILE A 83 -13.09 1.52 -6.78
C ILE A 83 -14.33 2.04 -7.53
N LEU A 84 -14.32 3.29 -7.96
CA LEU A 84 -15.43 3.88 -8.71
C LEU A 84 -15.62 3.19 -10.07
N GLN A 85 -14.55 2.83 -10.76
CA GLN A 85 -14.62 2.06 -12.00
C GLN A 85 -15.18 0.66 -11.78
N LEU A 86 -14.74 -0.04 -10.75
CA LEU A 86 -15.28 -1.36 -10.42
C LEU A 86 -16.78 -1.27 -10.06
N THR A 87 -17.19 -0.19 -9.43
CA THR A 87 -18.61 0.09 -9.14
C THR A 87 -19.45 0.16 -10.42
N GLU A 88 -18.93 0.79 -11.46
CA GLU A 88 -19.61 0.91 -12.76
C GLU A 88 -19.59 -0.41 -13.55
N LEU A 89 -18.52 -1.19 -13.43
CA LEU A 89 -18.33 -2.44 -14.16
C LEU A 89 -19.04 -3.64 -13.53
N SER A 90 -19.41 -3.57 -12.27
CA SER A 90 -20.00 -4.66 -11.50
C SER A 90 -21.22 -4.19 -10.72
N ASP A 91 -22.06 -5.12 -10.32
CA ASP A 91 -23.23 -4.86 -9.47
C ASP A 91 -22.95 -5.11 -7.99
N LEU A 92 -21.70 -5.04 -7.58
CA LEU A 92 -21.30 -5.30 -6.18
C LEU A 92 -21.90 -4.25 -5.23
N PRO A 93 -22.52 -4.70 -4.12
CA PRO A 93 -22.99 -3.77 -3.08
C PRO A 93 -21.80 -3.19 -2.28
N ALA A 94 -22.05 -2.10 -1.57
CA ALA A 94 -21.04 -1.49 -0.69
C ALA A 94 -20.50 -2.45 0.37
N ASN A 95 -21.31 -3.37 0.86
CA ASN A 95 -20.95 -4.37 1.86
C ASN A 95 -20.49 -5.71 1.27
N ALA A 96 -20.07 -5.74 0.00
CA ALA A 96 -19.54 -6.95 -0.62
C ALA A 96 -18.36 -7.52 0.18
N SER A 97 -18.25 -8.83 0.23
CA SER A 97 -17.13 -9.50 0.88
C SER A 97 -15.82 -9.32 0.09
N LYS A 98 -14.72 -9.49 0.78
CA LYS A 98 -13.37 -9.40 0.15
C LYS A 98 -13.24 -10.39 -1.02
N ILE A 99 -13.79 -11.59 -0.89
CA ILE A 99 -13.77 -12.63 -1.94
C ILE A 99 -14.59 -12.18 -3.15
N GLU A 100 -15.77 -11.64 -2.95
CA GLU A 100 -16.64 -11.13 -4.02
C GLU A 100 -15.95 -9.98 -4.77
N ILE A 101 -15.32 -9.05 -4.03
CA ILE A 101 -14.60 -7.93 -4.62
C ILE A 101 -13.43 -8.43 -5.45
N LYS A 102 -12.61 -9.34 -4.94
CA LYS A 102 -11.47 -9.91 -5.67
C LYS A 102 -11.89 -10.68 -6.92
N ASN A 103 -12.99 -11.41 -6.87
CA ASN A 103 -13.53 -12.08 -8.04
C ASN A 103 -13.97 -11.09 -9.12
N ALA A 104 -14.65 -10.01 -8.74
CA ALA A 104 -15.04 -8.96 -9.66
C ALA A 104 -13.83 -8.24 -10.29
N ILE A 105 -12.77 -8.00 -9.53
CA ILE A 105 -11.51 -7.45 -10.04
C ILE A 105 -10.94 -8.35 -11.13
N ARG A 106 -10.91 -9.67 -10.91
CA ARG A 106 -10.41 -10.64 -11.91
C ARG A 106 -11.25 -10.64 -13.19
N GLU A 107 -12.55 -10.51 -13.07
CA GLU A 107 -13.47 -10.47 -14.21
C GLU A 107 -13.33 -9.18 -15.04
N HIS A 108 -12.92 -8.09 -14.41
CA HIS A 108 -12.87 -6.75 -15.01
C HIS A 108 -11.46 -6.17 -15.12
N GLN A 109 -10.43 -7.01 -15.22
CA GLN A 109 -9.02 -6.58 -15.25
C GLN A 109 -8.72 -5.55 -16.33
N ALA A 110 -9.27 -5.73 -17.54
CA ALA A 110 -9.04 -4.80 -18.65
C ALA A 110 -9.55 -3.38 -18.35
N GLY A 111 -10.74 -3.28 -17.74
CA GLY A 111 -11.34 -1.99 -17.38
C GLY A 111 -10.64 -1.30 -16.20
N LEU A 112 -9.98 -2.07 -15.34
CA LEU A 112 -9.28 -1.54 -14.16
C LEU A 112 -7.79 -1.26 -14.40
N LYS A 113 -7.23 -1.75 -15.50
CA LYS A 113 -5.79 -1.75 -15.74
C LYS A 113 -5.14 -0.39 -15.57
N LYS A 114 -5.71 0.65 -16.16
CA LYS A 114 -5.15 2.00 -16.12
C LYS A 114 -5.10 2.58 -14.71
N ALA A 115 -6.17 2.44 -13.95
CA ALA A 115 -6.24 2.92 -12.57
C ALA A 115 -5.28 2.14 -11.66
N LYS A 116 -5.21 0.83 -11.82
CA LYS A 116 -4.26 -0.01 -11.07
C LYS A 116 -2.81 0.32 -11.40
N GLU A 117 -2.48 0.50 -12.68
CA GLU A 117 -1.12 0.88 -13.10
C GLU A 117 -0.71 2.24 -12.56
N GLN A 118 -1.63 3.19 -12.40
CA GLN A 118 -1.35 4.47 -11.77
C GLN A 118 -0.80 4.33 -10.36
N LEU A 119 -1.29 3.35 -9.59
CA LEU A 119 -0.82 3.08 -8.23
C LEU A 119 0.60 2.50 -8.20
N THR A 120 1.10 1.94 -9.28
CA THR A 120 2.45 1.38 -9.34
C THR A 120 3.55 2.44 -9.47
N ASN A 121 3.20 3.69 -9.76
CA ASN A 121 4.19 4.74 -10.07
C ASN A 121 5.03 5.13 -8.86
N MET A 122 4.41 5.45 -7.72
CA MET A 122 5.16 5.95 -6.57
C MET A 122 4.84 5.28 -5.24
N VAL A 123 3.64 4.71 -5.08
CA VAL A 123 3.16 4.15 -3.81
C VAL A 123 4.14 3.12 -3.20
N PRO A 124 4.60 2.10 -3.95
CA PRO A 124 5.48 1.07 -3.38
C PRO A 124 6.82 1.63 -2.91
N TYR A 125 7.32 2.63 -3.59
CA TYR A 125 8.62 3.26 -3.31
C TYR A 125 8.52 4.23 -2.15
N ARG A 126 7.52 5.09 -2.15
CA ARG A 126 7.29 6.08 -1.09
C ARG A 126 6.89 5.46 0.23
N ALA A 127 6.28 4.28 0.20
CA ALA A 127 5.98 3.54 1.42
C ALA A 127 7.23 3.22 2.24
N LEU A 128 8.40 3.07 1.60
CA LEU A 128 9.69 2.82 2.25
C LEU A 128 10.41 4.10 2.70
N ALA A 129 9.83 5.28 2.50
CA ALA A 129 10.52 6.56 2.74
C ALA A 129 11.07 6.71 4.17
N GLY A 130 10.46 6.09 5.18
CA GLY A 130 10.95 6.09 6.55
C GLY A 130 12.35 5.51 6.71
N PHE A 131 12.77 4.60 5.82
CA PHE A 131 14.11 4.02 5.80
C PHE A 131 15.12 4.89 5.06
N PHE A 132 14.68 5.82 4.21
CA PHE A 132 15.57 6.62 3.36
C PHE A 132 16.35 7.66 4.15
N THR A 133 15.88 8.06 5.30
CA THR A 133 16.60 8.96 6.22
C THR A 133 17.88 8.34 6.80
N ARG A 134 18.05 7.02 6.64
CA ARG A 134 19.24 6.28 7.07
C ARG A 134 20.40 6.39 6.07
N SER A 135 20.19 7.01 4.92
CA SER A 135 21.21 7.25 3.89
C SER A 135 21.49 8.74 3.76
N ASN A 136 22.74 9.05 3.40
CA ASN A 136 23.14 10.43 3.08
C ASN A 136 22.77 10.85 1.66
N GLU A 137 22.28 9.94 0.84
CA GLU A 137 21.85 10.19 -0.52
C GLU A 137 20.36 10.50 -0.58
N VAL A 138 19.97 11.42 -1.48
CA VAL A 138 18.58 11.77 -1.73
C VAL A 138 18.04 10.87 -2.85
N PRO A 139 16.88 10.21 -2.68
CA PRO A 139 16.31 9.41 -3.75
C PRO A 139 15.85 10.25 -4.94
N ASP A 140 16.04 9.74 -6.14
CA ASP A 140 15.53 10.35 -7.37
C ASP A 140 14.12 9.83 -7.68
N TRP A 141 13.12 10.57 -7.25
CA TRP A 141 11.72 10.23 -7.46
C TRP A 141 11.25 10.37 -8.92
N GLY A 142 12.06 10.97 -9.80
CA GLY A 142 11.69 11.15 -11.21
C GLY A 142 11.87 9.91 -12.07
N SER A 143 12.47 8.85 -11.56
CA SER A 143 12.80 7.65 -12.34
C SER A 143 12.59 6.38 -11.51
N VAL A 144 11.67 5.52 -11.97
CA VAL A 144 11.41 4.21 -11.34
C VAL A 144 12.68 3.35 -11.31
N LYS A 145 13.48 3.39 -12.37
CA LYS A 145 14.74 2.64 -12.44
C LYS A 145 15.74 3.12 -11.37
N ARG A 146 15.89 4.44 -11.22
CA ARG A 146 16.82 5.01 -10.25
C ARG A 146 16.36 4.79 -8.81
N ILE A 147 15.07 4.95 -8.54
CA ILE A 147 14.54 4.71 -7.18
C ILE A 147 14.64 3.21 -6.82
N THR A 148 14.42 2.30 -7.76
CA THR A 148 14.61 0.86 -7.53
C THR A 148 16.06 0.54 -7.18
N ALA A 149 17.02 1.10 -7.93
CA ALA A 149 18.46 0.95 -7.64
C ALA A 149 18.83 1.55 -6.27
N TYR A 150 18.25 2.69 -5.92
CA TYR A 150 18.44 3.33 -4.62
C TYR A 150 17.95 2.44 -3.47
N ILE A 151 16.77 1.84 -3.60
CA ILE A 151 16.21 0.91 -2.62
C ILE A 151 17.14 -0.29 -2.43
N GLN A 152 17.62 -0.86 -3.53
CA GLN A 152 18.55 -1.99 -3.48
C GLN A 152 19.84 -1.62 -2.73
N LYS A 153 20.39 -0.45 -3.00
CA LYS A 153 21.60 0.07 -2.34
C LYS A 153 21.37 0.27 -0.83
N ILE A 154 20.26 0.85 -0.43
CA ILE A 154 19.90 1.03 1.00
C ILE A 154 19.80 -0.33 1.69
N ASN A 155 19.17 -1.30 1.06
CA ASN A 155 19.04 -2.65 1.60
C ASN A 155 20.39 -3.33 1.86
N GLU A 156 21.40 -3.05 1.04
CA GLU A 156 22.75 -3.61 1.18
C GLU A 156 23.60 -2.86 2.22
N LEU A 157 23.45 -1.54 2.34
CA LEU A 157 24.36 -0.69 3.11
C LEU A 157 23.90 -0.42 4.54
N VAL A 158 22.62 -0.52 4.83
CA VAL A 158 22.07 -0.10 6.13
C VAL A 158 21.52 -1.33 6.87
N THR A 159 20.25 -1.38 7.06
CA THR A 159 19.55 -2.53 7.63
C THR A 159 18.59 -3.11 6.60
N PRO A 160 18.23 -4.38 6.71
CA PRO A 160 17.29 -4.98 5.77
C PRO A 160 15.99 -4.19 5.69
N LEU A 161 15.56 -3.89 4.48
CA LEU A 161 14.25 -3.31 4.22
C LEU A 161 13.16 -4.38 4.34
N PRO A 162 11.92 -4.00 4.67
CA PRO A 162 10.81 -4.95 4.71
C PRO A 162 10.63 -5.71 3.41
N TYR A 163 10.84 -5.06 2.27
CA TYR A 163 10.80 -5.71 0.97
C TYR A 163 11.76 -5.04 -0.03
N VAL A 164 12.12 -5.81 -1.03
CA VAL A 164 12.83 -5.36 -2.23
C VAL A 164 12.02 -5.72 -3.47
N LEU A 165 12.32 -5.08 -4.59
CA LEU A 165 11.54 -5.16 -5.82
C LEU A 165 12.29 -5.92 -6.90
N GLY A 166 11.56 -6.73 -7.69
CA GLY A 166 12.09 -7.45 -8.83
C GLY A 166 12.19 -6.59 -10.10
N ASP A 167 12.51 -7.24 -11.22
CA ASP A 167 12.84 -6.58 -12.49
C ASP A 167 11.64 -6.41 -13.43
N SER A 168 10.54 -7.13 -13.22
CA SER A 168 9.33 -6.98 -14.01
C SER A 168 8.74 -5.58 -13.84
N SER A 169 7.86 -5.16 -14.75
CA SER A 169 7.33 -3.81 -14.77
C SER A 169 5.87 -3.72 -14.38
N LYS A 170 5.49 -2.56 -13.84
CA LYS A 170 4.10 -2.21 -13.48
C LYS A 170 3.46 -3.28 -12.58
N LEU A 171 2.28 -3.78 -12.93
CA LEU A 171 1.52 -4.72 -12.13
C LEU A 171 2.20 -6.07 -11.91
N LYS A 172 3.08 -6.47 -12.81
CA LYS A 172 3.83 -7.74 -12.71
C LYS A 172 5.08 -7.65 -11.84
N LYS A 173 5.43 -6.45 -11.36
CA LYS A 173 6.63 -6.27 -10.53
C LYS A 173 6.54 -7.12 -9.26
N GLU A 174 7.59 -7.91 -9.04
CA GLU A 174 7.71 -8.77 -7.89
C GLU A 174 8.10 -7.97 -6.65
N VAL A 175 7.56 -8.38 -5.51
CA VAL A 175 7.89 -7.85 -4.19
C VAL A 175 8.38 -9.01 -3.33
N HIS A 176 9.63 -8.95 -2.90
CA HIS A 176 10.27 -9.99 -2.09
C HIS A 176 10.42 -9.49 -0.65
N PHE A 177 9.78 -10.18 0.28
CA PHE A 177 9.83 -9.84 1.69
C PHE A 177 11.07 -10.40 2.36
N HIS A 178 11.72 -9.60 3.19
CA HIS A 178 12.86 -10.08 3.97
C HIS A 178 12.39 -11.05 5.07
N PRO A 179 13.04 -12.23 5.23
CA PRO A 179 12.59 -13.25 6.18
C PRO A 179 12.44 -12.78 7.63
N ASP A 180 13.33 -11.92 8.13
CA ASP A 180 13.26 -11.40 9.49
C ASP A 180 12.08 -10.42 9.66
N TRP A 181 11.77 -9.65 8.64
CA TRP A 181 10.57 -8.81 8.64
C TRP A 181 9.29 -9.65 8.57
N VAL A 182 9.29 -10.73 7.77
CA VAL A 182 8.18 -11.69 7.74
C VAL A 182 7.93 -12.25 9.13
N ALA A 183 8.96 -12.72 9.81
CA ALA A 183 8.84 -13.27 11.16
C ALA A 183 8.30 -12.23 12.15
N MET A 184 8.84 -11.02 12.15
CA MET A 184 8.39 -9.95 13.04
C MET A 184 6.94 -9.57 12.79
N ILE A 185 6.55 -9.42 11.52
CA ILE A 185 5.17 -9.07 11.15
C ILE A 185 4.20 -10.19 11.52
N GLN A 186 4.54 -11.46 11.25
CA GLN A 186 3.70 -12.60 11.63
C GLN A 186 3.48 -12.70 13.14
N ASP A 187 4.54 -12.46 13.92
CA ASP A 187 4.46 -12.50 15.38
C ASP A 187 3.65 -11.33 15.97
N ASN A 188 3.50 -10.23 15.24
CA ASN A 188 2.88 -8.99 15.72
C ASN A 188 1.72 -8.51 14.82
N THR A 189 1.12 -9.38 14.03
CA THR A 189 0.12 -9.01 13.02
C THR A 189 -1.02 -8.18 13.59
N VAL A 190 -1.61 -8.59 14.71
CA VAL A 190 -2.76 -7.89 15.32
C VAL A 190 -2.36 -6.48 15.75
N ASN A 191 -1.21 -6.33 16.40
CA ASN A 191 -0.73 -5.03 16.87
C ASN A 191 -0.38 -4.10 15.72
N ILE A 192 0.26 -4.61 14.68
CA ILE A 192 0.65 -3.83 13.49
C ILE A 192 -0.60 -3.38 12.72
N LEU A 193 -1.55 -4.27 12.48
CA LEU A 193 -2.81 -3.92 11.82
C LEU A 193 -3.61 -2.91 12.62
N GLY A 194 -3.65 -3.05 13.94
CA GLY A 194 -4.32 -2.09 14.82
C GLY A 194 -3.70 -0.70 14.75
N TRP A 195 -2.37 -0.63 14.72
CA TRP A 195 -1.65 0.62 14.57
C TRP A 195 -1.88 1.27 13.19
N ILE A 196 -1.79 0.49 12.11
CA ILE A 196 -2.08 0.97 10.74
C ILE A 196 -3.53 1.50 10.67
N GLN A 197 -4.47 0.76 11.23
CA GLN A 197 -5.89 1.15 11.24
C GLN A 197 -6.11 2.45 12.01
N TYR A 198 -5.47 2.61 13.16
CA TYR A 198 -5.56 3.84 13.95
C TYR A 198 -5.06 5.05 13.16
N GLU A 199 -3.88 4.97 12.56
CA GLU A 199 -3.30 6.07 11.80
C GLU A 199 -4.12 6.36 10.53
N LYS A 200 -4.61 5.33 9.86
CA LYS A 200 -5.48 5.47 8.68
C LYS A 200 -6.79 6.17 9.00
N VAL A 201 -7.49 5.74 10.03
CA VAL A 201 -8.77 6.34 10.44
C VAL A 201 -8.58 7.80 10.84
N LYS A 202 -7.54 8.09 11.61
CA LYS A 202 -7.18 9.45 12.00
C LYS A 202 -6.95 10.34 10.77
N TRP A 203 -6.21 9.87 9.78
CA TRP A 203 -5.99 10.62 8.55
C TRP A 203 -7.30 10.85 7.78
N LEU A 204 -8.11 9.80 7.62
CA LEU A 204 -9.38 9.89 6.89
C LEU A 204 -10.36 10.86 7.56
N GLN A 205 -10.47 10.84 8.88
CA GLN A 205 -11.31 11.77 9.62
C GLN A 205 -10.86 13.22 9.45
N ASN A 206 -9.56 13.46 9.51
CA ASN A 206 -9.01 14.81 9.33
C ASN A 206 -9.21 15.36 7.92
N ASN A 207 -9.25 14.49 6.91
CA ASN A 207 -9.36 14.87 5.50
C ASN A 207 -10.77 14.69 4.91
N ASN A 208 -11.71 14.16 5.69
CA ASN A 208 -13.13 14.01 5.33
C ASN A 208 -14.01 14.45 6.50
N PRO A 209 -13.99 15.74 6.88
CA PRO A 209 -14.62 16.21 8.11
C PRO A 209 -16.15 16.10 8.12
N GLU A 210 -16.77 15.92 6.96
CA GLU A 210 -18.23 15.79 6.81
C GLU A 210 -18.72 14.35 7.04
N VAL A 211 -17.81 13.39 7.15
CA VAL A 211 -18.13 11.98 7.40
C VAL A 211 -18.09 11.74 8.91
N PRO A 212 -19.17 11.21 9.51
CA PRO A 212 -19.23 10.93 10.95
C PRO A 212 -18.32 9.81 11.43
#